data_96c8cb78d0faadd1687469f88d03afd4
#
_entry.id   96c8cb78d0faadd1687469f88d03afd4
#
_cell.length_a   1.000
_cell.length_b   1.000
_cell.length_c   1.000
_cell.angle_alpha   90.00
_cell.angle_beta   90.00
_cell.angle_gamma   90.00
#
_symmetry.space_group_name_H-M   'P 1'
#
loop_
_entity.id
_entity.type
_entity.pdbx_description
1 polymer ?
#
loop_
_entity_poly.entity_id
_entity_poly.type
_entity_poly.pdbx_seq_one_letter_code
_entity_poly.pdbx_strand_id
1 'polypeptide(L)'
;MTTLKGTEKQINWANDIRVKGLAVLDEHVAEFEAHVKAMKVVSEQQQEMLVRYYKAVDSIKTNDSAAWWIENRFEFGSKQRVMMFINQLVMSK
;
A
#
# COMPACT_ATOMS: atom_id res chain seq x y z
N MET A 1 -11.21 4.42 10.31
CA MET A 1 -10.44 5.02 9.20
C MET A 1 -9.62 6.19 9.72
N THR A 2 -8.37 6.31 9.27
CA THR A 2 -7.51 7.40 9.69
C THR A 2 -8.00 8.74 9.13
N THR A 3 -8.09 9.76 9.99
CA THR A 3 -8.47 11.10 9.57
C THR A 3 -7.26 11.79 8.92
N LEU A 4 -7.44 12.26 7.70
CA LEU A 4 -6.35 12.94 6.98
C LEU A 4 -6.08 14.33 7.54
N LYS A 5 -4.82 14.72 7.53
CA LYS A 5 -4.33 16.02 7.99
C LYS A 5 -3.85 16.84 6.80
N GLY A 6 -4.26 18.11 6.77
CA GLY A 6 -3.91 19.06 5.72
C GLY A 6 -4.95 20.15 5.62
N THR A 7 -4.90 20.92 4.54
CA THR A 7 -5.93 21.92 4.26
C THR A 7 -7.22 21.21 3.83
N GLU A 8 -8.36 21.92 3.92
CA GLU A 8 -9.65 21.36 3.51
C GLU A 8 -9.62 20.86 2.06
N LYS A 9 -9.06 21.63 1.14
CA LYS A 9 -8.93 21.24 -0.27
C LYS A 9 -8.04 20.01 -0.44
N GLN A 10 -6.92 19.96 0.28
CA GLN A 10 -6.03 18.81 0.25
C GLN A 10 -6.71 17.56 0.79
N ILE A 11 -7.42 17.69 1.91
CA ILE A 11 -8.12 16.56 2.53
C ILE A 11 -9.17 16.00 1.58
N ASN A 12 -9.98 16.86 0.93
CA ASN A 12 -11.01 16.42 0.01
C ASN A 12 -10.39 15.67 -1.20
N TRP A 13 -9.34 16.25 -1.78
CA TRP A 13 -8.65 15.62 -2.91
C TRP A 13 -7.99 14.30 -2.50
N ALA A 14 -7.28 14.30 -1.36
CA ALA A 14 -6.59 13.13 -0.87
C ALA A 14 -7.56 11.99 -0.49
N ASN A 15 -8.74 12.32 0.02
CA ASN A 15 -9.75 11.29 0.31
C ASN A 15 -10.18 10.53 -0.95
N ASP A 16 -10.39 11.25 -2.06
CA ASP A 16 -10.72 10.59 -3.35
C ASP A 16 -9.58 9.67 -3.79
N ILE A 17 -8.35 10.16 -3.70
CA ILE A 17 -7.16 9.38 -4.06
C ILE A 17 -7.06 8.14 -3.18
N ARG A 18 -7.23 8.33 -1.86
CA ARG A 18 -7.11 7.25 -0.88
C ARG A 18 -8.15 6.15 -1.11
N VAL A 19 -9.40 6.52 -1.34
CA VAL A 19 -10.47 5.54 -1.58
C VAL A 19 -10.14 4.68 -2.80
N LYS A 20 -9.74 5.30 -3.90
CA LYS A 20 -9.36 4.58 -5.12
C LYS A 20 -8.08 3.78 -4.93
N GLY A 21 -7.09 4.38 -4.28
CA GLY A 21 -5.80 3.74 -4.04
C GLY A 21 -5.91 2.53 -3.13
N LEU A 22 -6.71 2.62 -2.07
CA LEU A 22 -6.91 1.49 -1.17
C LEU A 22 -7.66 0.35 -1.85
N ALA A 23 -8.57 0.64 -2.77
CA ALA A 23 -9.24 -0.42 -3.55
C ALA A 23 -8.22 -1.18 -4.40
N VAL A 24 -7.31 -0.49 -5.09
CA VAL A 24 -6.26 -1.13 -5.88
C VAL A 24 -5.29 -1.90 -4.99
N LEU A 25 -4.93 -1.32 -3.85
CA LEU A 25 -4.06 -1.96 -2.87
C LEU A 25 -4.68 -3.25 -2.34
N ASP A 26 -5.96 -3.23 -1.99
CA ASP A 26 -6.67 -4.40 -1.48
C ASP A 26 -6.72 -5.53 -2.53
N GLU A 27 -6.92 -5.19 -3.80
CA GLU A 27 -6.86 -6.17 -4.88
C GLU A 27 -5.47 -6.81 -4.97
N HIS A 28 -4.42 -6.00 -4.88
CA HIS A 28 -3.05 -6.48 -4.92
C HIS A 28 -2.77 -7.40 -3.73
N VAL A 29 -3.20 -7.01 -2.53
CA VAL A 29 -3.01 -7.81 -1.32
C VAL A 29 -3.73 -9.16 -1.44
N ALA A 30 -4.97 -9.15 -1.94
CA ALA A 30 -5.74 -10.40 -2.12
C ALA A 30 -5.03 -11.35 -3.08
N GLU A 31 -4.53 -10.85 -4.20
CA GLU A 31 -3.77 -11.68 -5.17
C GLU A 31 -2.47 -12.20 -4.56
N PHE A 32 -1.78 -11.36 -3.81
CA PHE A 32 -0.54 -11.74 -3.13
C PHE A 32 -0.80 -12.85 -2.11
N GLU A 33 -1.83 -12.70 -1.29
CA GLU A 33 -2.20 -13.71 -0.29
C GLU A 33 -2.60 -15.04 -0.93
N ALA A 34 -3.32 -15.00 -2.05
CA ALA A 34 -3.67 -16.21 -2.79
C ALA A 34 -2.41 -16.92 -3.30
N HIS A 35 -1.43 -16.16 -3.79
CA HIS A 35 -0.15 -16.71 -4.24
C HIS A 35 0.60 -17.35 -3.08
N VAL A 36 0.66 -16.69 -1.93
CA VAL A 36 1.34 -17.22 -0.73
C VAL A 36 0.68 -18.50 -0.25
N LYS A 37 -0.65 -18.56 -0.23
CA LYS A 37 -1.39 -19.75 0.18
C LYS A 37 -1.12 -20.94 -0.73
N ALA A 38 -0.81 -20.71 -2.00
CA ALA A 38 -0.48 -21.76 -2.95
C ALA A 38 0.93 -22.32 -2.74
N MET A 39 1.77 -21.64 -1.99
CA MET A 39 3.14 -22.08 -1.68
C MET A 39 3.10 -23.16 -0.61
N LYS A 40 3.74 -24.30 -0.88
CA LYS A 40 3.76 -25.43 0.07
C LYS A 40 4.76 -25.23 1.20
N VAL A 41 5.86 -24.56 0.90
CA VAL A 41 6.95 -24.29 1.86
C VAL A 41 7.38 -22.84 1.73
N VAL A 42 7.52 -22.17 2.87
CA VAL A 42 7.97 -20.79 2.92
C VAL A 42 9.30 -20.76 3.69
N SER A 43 10.37 -20.30 3.05
CA SER A 43 11.68 -20.17 3.69
C SER A 43 11.68 -19.03 4.70
N GLU A 44 12.70 -19.00 5.58
CA GLU A 44 12.86 -17.92 6.55
C GLU A 44 12.98 -16.56 5.85
N GLN A 45 13.72 -16.49 4.73
CA GLN A 45 13.85 -15.27 3.95
C GLN A 45 12.49 -14.80 3.40
N GLN A 46 11.68 -15.73 2.93
CA GLN A 46 10.35 -15.44 2.44
C GLN A 46 9.44 -14.95 3.57
N GLN A 47 9.55 -15.54 4.76
CA GLN A 47 8.79 -15.10 5.92
C GLN A 47 9.16 -13.67 6.32
N GLU A 48 10.45 -13.31 6.29
CA GLU A 48 10.90 -11.94 6.54
C GLU A 48 10.33 -10.97 5.52
N MET A 49 10.32 -11.35 4.24
CA MET A 49 9.75 -10.52 3.18
C MET A 49 8.25 -10.33 3.37
N LEU A 50 7.54 -11.36 3.82
CA LEU A 50 6.12 -11.27 4.13
C LEU A 50 5.86 -10.24 5.24
N VAL A 51 6.65 -10.30 6.31
CA VAL A 51 6.53 -9.33 7.42
C VAL A 51 6.74 -7.92 6.92
N ARG A 52 7.79 -7.70 6.12
CA ARG A 52 8.08 -6.38 5.54
C ARG A 52 6.98 -5.90 4.61
N TYR A 53 6.45 -6.81 3.81
CA TYR A 53 5.33 -6.51 2.90
C TYR A 53 4.11 -6.02 3.69
N TYR A 54 3.70 -6.75 4.71
CA TYR A 54 2.55 -6.36 5.51
C TYR A 54 2.78 -5.07 6.29
N LYS A 55 3.99 -4.82 6.76
CA LYS A 55 4.34 -3.54 7.39
C LYS A 55 4.23 -2.38 6.41
N ALA A 56 4.68 -2.57 5.17
CA ALA A 56 4.57 -1.55 4.13
C ALA A 56 3.11 -1.26 3.80
N VAL A 57 2.29 -2.30 3.63
CA VAL A 57 0.86 -2.16 3.39
C VAL A 57 0.19 -1.40 4.54
N ASP A 58 0.49 -1.77 5.77
CA ASP A 58 -0.07 -1.12 6.94
C ASP A 58 0.32 0.36 7.02
N SER A 59 1.58 0.67 6.72
CA SER A 59 2.05 2.06 6.72
C SER A 59 1.33 2.92 5.68
N ILE A 60 0.97 2.33 4.54
CA ILE A 60 0.16 3.01 3.52
C ILE A 60 -1.25 3.26 4.05
N LYS A 61 -1.88 2.22 4.59
CA LYS A 61 -3.27 2.29 5.07
C LYS A 61 -3.44 3.29 6.22
N THR A 62 -2.43 3.45 7.06
CA THR A 62 -2.48 4.32 8.23
C THR A 62 -1.89 5.69 8.00
N ASN A 63 -1.43 5.98 6.79
CA ASN A 63 -0.85 7.29 6.48
C ASN A 63 -1.96 8.36 6.51
N ASP A 64 -1.80 9.35 7.39
CA ASP A 64 -2.79 10.40 7.60
C ASP A 64 -2.45 11.74 6.94
N SER A 65 -1.38 11.80 6.14
CA SER A 65 -0.97 13.03 5.47
C SER A 65 -1.69 13.18 4.13
N ALA A 66 -2.53 14.18 4.02
CA ALA A 66 -3.19 14.49 2.73
C ALA A 66 -2.15 14.79 1.65
N ALA A 67 -1.10 15.56 1.99
CA ALA A 67 -0.02 15.86 1.04
C ALA A 67 0.67 14.60 0.52
N TRP A 68 0.92 13.62 1.41
CA TRP A 68 1.53 12.35 1.02
C TRP A 68 0.68 11.62 -0.04
N TRP A 69 -0.63 11.53 0.18
CA TRP A 69 -1.54 10.88 -0.77
C TRP A 69 -1.55 11.59 -2.12
N ILE A 70 -1.54 12.92 -2.10
CA ILE A 70 -1.51 13.73 -3.32
C ILE A 70 -0.19 13.52 -4.07
N GLU A 71 0.93 13.57 -3.36
CA GLU A 71 2.26 13.39 -3.97
C GLU A 71 2.44 12.01 -4.58
N ASN A 72 1.86 10.99 -3.96
CA ASN A 72 2.03 9.60 -4.39
C ASN A 72 0.82 9.06 -5.17
N ARG A 73 -0.06 9.92 -5.65
CA ARG A 73 -1.31 9.50 -6.31
C ARG A 73 -1.09 8.59 -7.52
N PHE A 74 -0.02 8.80 -8.26
CA PHE A 74 0.26 8.00 -9.45
C PHE A 74 0.72 6.58 -9.12
N GLU A 75 1.22 6.36 -7.93
CA GLU A 75 1.65 5.03 -7.48
C GLU A 75 0.47 4.08 -7.31
N PHE A 76 -0.75 4.62 -7.22
CA PHE A 76 -1.98 3.83 -7.05
C PHE A 76 -2.79 3.73 -8.35
N GLY A 77 -2.18 4.07 -9.50
CA GLY A 77 -2.87 4.06 -10.78
C GLY A 77 -3.18 2.68 -11.34
N SER A 78 -2.44 1.65 -10.89
CA SER A 78 -2.66 0.26 -11.29
C SER A 78 -2.06 -0.67 -10.27
N LYS A 79 -2.45 -1.96 -10.33
CA LYS A 79 -1.87 -2.98 -9.43
C LYS A 79 -0.36 -3.11 -9.63
N GLN A 80 0.12 -2.98 -10.86
CA GLN A 80 1.55 -3.04 -11.16
C GLN A 80 2.29 -1.89 -10.47
N ARG A 81 1.76 -0.67 -10.52
CA ARG A 81 2.38 0.47 -9.85
C ARG A 81 2.38 0.31 -8.34
N VAL A 82 1.29 -0.18 -7.78
CA VAL A 82 1.20 -0.47 -6.34
C VAL A 82 2.26 -1.50 -5.95
N MET A 83 2.42 -2.56 -6.73
CA MET A 83 3.44 -3.58 -6.48
C MET A 83 4.84 -2.98 -6.45
N MET A 84 5.16 -2.13 -7.43
CA MET A 84 6.46 -1.47 -7.50
C MET A 84 6.68 -0.55 -6.31
N PHE A 85 5.65 0.18 -5.90
CA PHE A 85 5.72 1.10 -4.77
C PHE A 85 5.96 0.33 -3.46
N ILE A 86 5.23 -0.76 -3.24
CA ILE A 86 5.43 -1.60 -2.06
C ILE A 86 6.85 -2.18 -2.05
N ASN A 87 7.33 -2.65 -3.20
CA ASN A 87 8.70 -3.17 -3.32
C ASN A 87 9.73 -2.12 -2.93
N GLN A 88 9.55 -0.88 -3.34
CA GLN A 88 10.44 0.22 -2.95
C GLN A 88 10.44 0.42 -1.43
N LEU A 89 9.26 0.38 -0.81
CA LEU A 89 9.14 0.53 0.64
C LEU A 89 9.82 -0.64 1.38
N VAL A 90 9.65 -1.85 0.87
CA VAL A 90 10.27 -3.05 1.45
C VAL A 90 11.79 -2.98 1.34
N MET A 91 12.30 -2.52 0.20
CA MET A 91 13.74 -2.51 -0.09
C MET A 91 14.46 -1.29 0.50
N SER A 92 13.74 -0.28 0.96
CA SER A 92 14.34 0.96 1.48
C SER A 92 14.89 0.83 2.90
N LYS A 93 14.79 -0.33 3.49
CA LYS A 93 15.22 -0.57 4.88
C LYS A 93 16.21 -1.71 4.99
#